data_324f774958fee4b517ea875775edb645
#
_entry.id   324f774958fee4b517ea875775edb645
#
_cell.length_a   1.000
_cell.length_b   1.000
_cell.length_c   1.000
_cell.angle_alpha   90.00
_cell.angle_beta   90.00
_cell.angle_gamma   90.00
#
_symmetry.space_group_name_H-M   'P 1'
#
loop_
_entity.id
_entity.type
_entity.pdbx_description
1 polymer ?
#
loop_
_entity_poly.entity_id
_entity_poly.type
_entity_poly.pdbx_seq_one_letter_code
_entity_poly.pdbx_strand_id
1 'polypeptide(L)'
;VSVVTADTIEKAGITDMFDLKAVVPSLETRQYQSSTNATFFIRGFGNGSNNPGVEPSVALFIDGVYRSSMQSQISDLPVLERIEVLRGPQSTLFGKNASAGVINIVTKKPSFERSGYVSSTLGNFNTKKVKSYITGPLNETTAYSLSANVHQSDGHTDNVTTGNDMNNRDRFGFRGELLFQPSDDLSVRVTADYDEYDEYCCAVGSAAYGVGNQIQSLMGGRIIPNNVFTKKVFYDFDPETEGDNSGLSMHIKKDLDGMTLESISAFRNTFSYSVQDVDFDGGSLVNPSPISNDRDAVSQEFRLYSNDNEKLNWLIGAYSYQEDMAFNESIYLGPLWRNYIEAYLAPGTFAGLELALGLPSGAIYGEGQGGTETASQDNETTSLFMQLDYNVTDRLNALVGVSYIEDEKTVAYSQVNTAVLSSLDFVAIGAGGLIAAGIPPAQAAVLANDPNFNPLLAFQALQVIPKFIDFPNAAQDGKTSDDNVDYTFKLSYA
;
A
#
# COMPACT_ATOMS: atom_id res chain seq x y z
N VAL A 1 -21.01 12.18 -4.35
CA VAL A 1 -20.94 10.73 -4.52
C VAL A 1 -20.97 10.42 -6.01
N SER A 2 -20.11 9.51 -6.48
CA SER A 2 -20.24 8.86 -7.80
C SER A 2 -20.61 7.40 -7.57
N VAL A 3 -21.63 6.92 -8.25
CA VAL A 3 -22.03 5.51 -8.21
C VAL A 3 -21.76 4.92 -9.59
N VAL A 4 -20.96 3.85 -9.63
CA VAL A 4 -20.65 3.09 -10.83
C VAL A 4 -21.34 1.73 -10.70
N THR A 5 -22.30 1.47 -11.58
CA THR A 5 -23.08 0.23 -11.54
C THR A 5 -22.34 -0.93 -12.20
N ALA A 6 -22.70 -2.18 -11.90
CA ALA A 6 -22.15 -3.36 -12.54
C ALA A 6 -22.22 -3.30 -14.08
N ASP A 7 -23.34 -2.81 -14.63
CA ASP A 7 -23.53 -2.62 -16.08
C ASP A 7 -22.51 -1.60 -16.68
N THR A 8 -22.23 -0.52 -15.96
CA THR A 8 -21.21 0.46 -16.38
C THR A 8 -19.82 -0.15 -16.37
N ILE A 9 -19.50 -0.93 -15.33
CA ILE A 9 -18.21 -1.60 -15.16
C ILE A 9 -18.00 -2.58 -16.30
N GLU A 10 -18.98 -3.42 -16.60
CA GLU A 10 -18.92 -4.40 -17.68
C GLU A 10 -18.78 -3.73 -19.05
N LYS A 11 -19.61 -2.71 -19.36
CA LYS A 11 -19.57 -1.99 -20.64
C LYS A 11 -18.29 -1.18 -20.85
N ALA A 12 -17.72 -0.65 -19.79
CA ALA A 12 -16.46 0.09 -19.84
C ALA A 12 -15.22 -0.83 -19.83
N GLY A 13 -15.39 -2.14 -19.66
CA GLY A 13 -14.30 -3.11 -19.62
C GLY A 13 -13.38 -2.95 -18.40
N ILE A 14 -13.93 -2.46 -17.28
CA ILE A 14 -13.18 -2.28 -16.02
C ILE A 14 -12.97 -3.64 -15.39
N THR A 15 -11.71 -3.98 -15.14
CA THR A 15 -11.32 -5.29 -14.60
C THR A 15 -10.74 -5.22 -13.21
N ASP A 16 -10.05 -4.14 -12.89
CA ASP A 16 -9.43 -3.91 -11.58
C ASP A 16 -9.64 -2.47 -11.10
N MET A 17 -9.09 -2.16 -9.93
CA MET A 17 -9.21 -0.85 -9.31
C MET A 17 -8.49 0.27 -10.08
N PHE A 18 -7.46 -0.06 -10.88
CA PHE A 18 -6.75 0.93 -11.69
C PHE A 18 -7.61 1.49 -12.83
N ASP A 19 -8.54 0.69 -13.34
CA ASP A 19 -9.41 1.09 -14.43
C ASP A 19 -10.50 2.08 -14.01
N LEU A 20 -10.82 2.16 -12.71
CA LEU A 20 -11.90 3.03 -12.20
C LEU A 20 -11.71 4.51 -12.55
N LYS A 21 -10.48 4.97 -12.71
CA LYS A 21 -10.19 6.35 -13.15
C LYS A 21 -10.83 6.71 -14.49
N ALA A 22 -11.13 5.72 -15.33
CA ALA A 22 -11.76 5.96 -16.64
C ALA A 22 -13.22 6.39 -16.51
N VAL A 23 -13.91 6.04 -15.43
CA VAL A 23 -15.35 6.29 -15.24
C VAL A 23 -15.66 7.18 -14.03
N VAL A 24 -14.69 7.42 -13.16
CA VAL A 24 -14.84 8.29 -11.99
C VAL A 24 -13.99 9.54 -12.14
N PRO A 25 -14.54 10.67 -12.58
CA PRO A 25 -13.82 11.94 -12.63
C PRO A 25 -13.26 12.29 -11.26
N SER A 26 -12.05 12.82 -11.21
CA SER A 26 -11.33 13.16 -9.98
C SER A 26 -10.74 11.99 -9.15
N LEU A 27 -10.94 10.76 -9.53
CA LEU A 27 -10.19 9.62 -9.01
C LEU A 27 -8.92 9.44 -9.85
N GLU A 28 -7.77 9.44 -9.21
CA GLU A 28 -6.48 9.09 -9.79
C GLU A 28 -5.95 7.87 -9.07
N THR A 29 -5.43 6.91 -9.81
CA THR A 29 -4.78 5.72 -9.28
C THR A 29 -3.33 5.75 -9.71
N ARG A 30 -2.42 5.56 -8.78
CA ARG A 30 -0.98 5.47 -9.03
C ARG A 30 -0.45 4.15 -8.55
N GLN A 31 0.47 3.59 -9.31
CA GLN A 31 1.21 2.40 -8.99
C GLN A 31 2.68 2.78 -8.85
N TYR A 32 3.33 2.27 -7.81
CA TYR A 32 4.75 2.53 -7.52
C TYR A 32 5.50 1.21 -7.51
N GLN A 33 6.52 1.09 -8.33
CA GLN A 33 7.60 0.08 -8.28
C GLN A 33 7.19 -1.41 -8.19
N SER A 34 5.99 -1.75 -7.77
CA SER A 34 5.48 -3.12 -7.72
C SER A 34 4.00 -3.15 -8.08
N SER A 35 3.46 -4.30 -8.49
CA SER A 35 2.03 -4.43 -8.81
C SER A 35 1.13 -4.26 -7.59
N THR A 36 1.70 -4.40 -6.40
CA THR A 36 0.98 -4.33 -5.12
C THR A 36 0.97 -2.96 -4.49
N ASN A 37 1.85 -2.05 -4.92
CA ASN A 37 1.95 -0.74 -4.31
C ASN A 37 1.10 0.28 -5.08
N ALA A 38 -0.21 0.24 -4.85
CA ALA A 38 -1.18 1.16 -5.46
C ALA A 38 -1.77 2.12 -4.44
N THR A 39 -1.99 3.35 -4.87
CA THR A 39 -2.65 4.36 -4.05
C THR A 39 -3.68 5.14 -4.84
N PHE A 40 -4.68 5.62 -4.12
CA PHE A 40 -5.78 6.39 -4.68
C PHE A 40 -5.71 7.85 -4.24
N PHE A 41 -6.02 8.75 -5.17
CA PHE A 41 -6.17 10.18 -4.92
C PHE A 41 -7.56 10.62 -5.37
N ILE A 42 -8.23 11.40 -4.53
CA ILE A 42 -9.50 12.02 -4.87
C ILE A 42 -9.32 13.55 -4.85
N ARG A 43 -9.56 14.21 -5.98
CA ARG A 43 -9.33 15.66 -6.16
C ARG A 43 -7.90 16.11 -5.82
N GLY A 44 -6.92 15.25 -6.07
CA GLY A 44 -5.51 15.50 -5.76
C GLY A 44 -5.12 15.25 -4.29
N PHE A 45 -6.06 14.88 -3.41
CA PHE A 45 -5.78 14.48 -2.04
C PHE A 45 -5.66 12.96 -1.93
N GLY A 46 -4.60 12.51 -1.30
CA GLY A 46 -4.24 11.11 -1.08
C GLY A 46 -2.81 11.07 -0.59
N ASN A 47 -2.39 9.97 -0.03
CA ASN A 47 -1.00 9.73 0.32
C ASN A 47 -0.46 8.62 -0.57
N GLY A 48 0.63 8.92 -1.26
CA GLY A 48 1.46 7.91 -1.91
C GLY A 48 2.69 7.72 -1.06
N SER A 49 2.93 6.53 -0.61
CA SER A 49 4.08 6.22 0.21
C SER A 49 4.53 4.79 -0.03
N ASN A 50 5.83 4.59 -0.17
CA ASN A 50 6.44 3.27 -0.08
C ASN A 50 6.62 2.81 1.38
N ASN A 51 6.10 3.56 2.34
CA ASN A 51 6.18 3.20 3.74
C ASN A 51 4.97 2.32 4.12
N PRO A 52 5.19 1.07 4.50
CA PRO A 52 4.11 0.13 4.84
C PRO A 52 3.34 0.53 6.10
N GLY A 53 3.94 1.29 7.02
CA GLY A 53 3.27 1.79 8.24
C GLY A 53 2.31 2.97 8.00
N VAL A 54 2.25 3.51 6.78
CA VAL A 54 1.37 4.64 6.44
C VAL A 54 0.07 4.13 5.81
N GLU A 55 -1.03 4.42 6.46
CA GLU A 55 -2.37 4.07 5.98
C GLU A 55 -2.85 5.00 4.85
N PRO A 56 -3.64 4.48 3.88
CA PRO A 56 -4.15 5.29 2.78
C PRO A 56 -5.18 6.33 3.25
N SER A 57 -5.08 7.57 2.74
CA SER A 57 -6.06 8.65 3.03
C SER A 57 -7.39 8.47 2.30
N VAL A 58 -7.41 7.69 1.22
CA VAL A 58 -8.63 7.22 0.55
C VAL A 58 -8.89 5.81 1.04
N ALA A 59 -9.88 5.65 1.90
CA ALA A 59 -10.23 4.34 2.45
C ALA A 59 -10.93 3.47 1.40
N LEU A 60 -10.57 2.18 1.36
CA LEU A 60 -11.26 1.17 0.57
C LEU A 60 -12.03 0.23 1.48
N PHE A 61 -13.32 0.06 1.20
CA PHE A 61 -14.18 -0.93 1.84
C PHE A 61 -14.77 -1.88 0.81
N ILE A 62 -14.85 -3.16 1.16
CA ILE A 62 -15.59 -4.16 0.40
C ILE A 62 -16.66 -4.73 1.33
N ASP A 63 -17.92 -4.50 1.01
CA ASP A 63 -19.07 -4.87 1.86
C ASP A 63 -18.93 -4.38 3.32
N GLY A 64 -18.44 -3.17 3.53
CA GLY A 64 -18.22 -2.60 4.86
C GLY A 64 -16.96 -3.09 5.58
N VAL A 65 -16.18 -4.01 5.01
CA VAL A 65 -14.91 -4.49 5.55
C VAL A 65 -13.76 -3.63 5.01
N TYR A 66 -13.02 -2.99 5.90
CA TYR A 66 -11.89 -2.13 5.57
C TYR A 66 -10.71 -2.91 4.98
N ARG A 67 -10.05 -2.33 3.97
CA ARG A 67 -8.80 -2.81 3.36
C ARG A 67 -7.68 -1.86 3.74
N SER A 68 -6.89 -2.24 4.72
CA SER A 68 -5.94 -1.36 5.41
C SER A 68 -4.72 -0.99 4.58
N SER A 69 -4.24 -1.90 3.77
CA SER A 69 -2.99 -1.72 3.02
C SER A 69 -3.22 -1.47 1.55
N MET A 70 -2.27 -0.79 0.92
CA MET A 70 -2.26 -0.62 -0.54
C MET A 70 -2.17 -1.97 -1.26
N GLN A 71 -1.54 -2.96 -0.66
CA GLN A 71 -1.40 -4.31 -1.19
C GLN A 71 -2.73 -5.08 -1.20
N SER A 72 -3.61 -4.83 -0.23
CA SER A 72 -4.94 -5.44 -0.15
C SER A 72 -5.98 -4.81 -1.09
N GLN A 73 -5.58 -3.79 -1.85
CA GLN A 73 -6.47 -3.03 -2.74
C GLN A 73 -6.35 -3.45 -4.20
N ILE A 74 -5.42 -4.35 -4.54
CA ILE A 74 -5.10 -4.72 -5.92
C ILE A 74 -5.51 -6.16 -6.15
N SER A 75 -6.77 -6.37 -6.37
CA SER A 75 -7.27 -7.63 -6.92
C SER A 75 -8.18 -7.34 -8.10
N ASP A 76 -8.43 -8.35 -8.90
CA ASP A 76 -9.49 -8.28 -9.89
C ASP A 76 -10.82 -8.09 -9.15
N LEU A 77 -11.67 -7.22 -9.69
CA LEU A 77 -12.94 -6.90 -9.06
C LEU A 77 -13.83 -8.13 -8.90
N PRO A 78 -14.40 -8.38 -7.70
CA PRO A 78 -15.35 -9.46 -7.48
C PRO A 78 -16.62 -9.26 -8.30
N VAL A 79 -17.59 -10.15 -8.17
CA VAL A 79 -18.91 -9.94 -8.78
C VAL A 79 -19.66 -8.84 -8.04
N LEU A 80 -19.83 -7.70 -8.69
CA LEU A 80 -20.30 -6.46 -8.10
C LEU A 80 -21.78 -6.22 -8.28
N GLU A 81 -22.36 -5.48 -7.35
CA GLU A 81 -23.59 -4.72 -7.53
C GLU A 81 -23.28 -3.29 -7.99
N ARG A 82 -22.37 -2.61 -7.28
CA ARG A 82 -21.92 -1.24 -7.57
C ARG A 82 -20.64 -0.87 -6.85
N ILE A 83 -20.02 0.21 -7.31
CA ILE A 83 -18.93 0.91 -6.59
C ILE A 83 -19.40 2.34 -6.30
N GLU A 84 -19.21 2.77 -5.08
CA GLU A 84 -19.53 4.13 -4.62
C GLU A 84 -18.22 4.86 -4.31
N VAL A 85 -18.03 6.05 -4.90
CA VAL A 85 -16.87 6.90 -4.61
C VAL A 85 -17.37 8.16 -3.92
N LEU A 86 -17.08 8.25 -2.62
CA LEU A 86 -17.43 9.36 -1.77
C LEU A 86 -16.22 10.31 -1.69
N ARG A 87 -16.43 11.58 -1.99
CA ARG A 87 -15.37 12.58 -2.08
C ARG A 87 -15.35 13.48 -0.85
N GLY A 88 -14.14 13.78 -0.36
CA GLY A 88 -13.94 14.56 0.85
C GLY A 88 -14.04 13.71 2.11
N PRO A 89 -13.81 14.30 3.29
CA PRO A 89 -13.83 13.59 4.56
C PRO A 89 -15.14 12.85 4.81
N GLN A 90 -15.05 11.60 5.23
CA GLN A 90 -16.18 10.70 5.50
C GLN A 90 -16.07 10.05 6.89
N SER A 91 -15.20 10.54 7.76
CA SER A 91 -14.90 9.97 9.10
C SER A 91 -16.14 9.85 10.01
N THR A 92 -17.18 10.67 9.78
CA THR A 92 -18.43 10.59 10.55
C THR A 92 -19.32 9.39 10.22
N LEU A 93 -18.99 8.61 9.18
CA LEU A 93 -19.74 7.41 8.76
C LEU A 93 -18.87 6.18 8.55
N PHE A 94 -17.58 6.39 8.29
CA PHE A 94 -16.59 5.35 8.05
C PHE A 94 -15.50 5.52 9.12
N GLY A 95 -15.55 4.75 10.15
CA GLY A 95 -14.82 4.93 11.40
C GLY A 95 -13.28 5.00 11.32
N LYS A 96 -12.66 4.89 10.12
CA LYS A 96 -11.20 4.91 9.95
C LYS A 96 -10.79 5.43 8.56
N ASN A 97 -9.68 6.21 8.52
CA ASN A 97 -8.88 6.55 7.32
C ASN A 97 -9.65 7.13 6.11
N ALA A 98 -10.71 7.87 6.35
CA ALA A 98 -11.57 8.46 5.31
C ALA A 98 -11.35 9.98 5.13
N SER A 99 -10.13 10.46 5.29
CA SER A 99 -9.81 11.91 5.28
C SER A 99 -9.91 12.55 3.88
N ALA A 100 -9.54 11.82 2.82
CA ALA A 100 -9.64 12.29 1.42
C ALA A 100 -10.90 11.80 0.73
N GLY A 101 -11.44 10.66 1.16
CA GLY A 101 -12.63 10.05 0.62
C GLY A 101 -12.71 8.54 0.88
N VAL A 102 -13.74 7.92 0.32
CA VAL A 102 -13.99 6.49 0.44
C VAL A 102 -14.32 5.90 -0.92
N ILE A 103 -13.76 4.74 -1.20
CA ILE A 103 -14.20 3.84 -2.24
C ILE A 103 -14.90 2.67 -1.55
N ASN A 104 -16.21 2.53 -1.76
CA ASN A 104 -17.02 1.47 -1.18
C ASN A 104 -17.51 0.53 -2.29
N ILE A 105 -17.01 -0.70 -2.25
CA ILE A 105 -17.39 -1.76 -3.18
C ILE A 105 -18.51 -2.57 -2.53
N VAL A 106 -19.63 -2.66 -3.23
CA VAL A 106 -20.78 -3.49 -2.82
C VAL A 106 -20.86 -4.67 -3.76
N THR A 107 -20.69 -5.88 -3.22
CA THR A 107 -20.77 -7.12 -4.01
C THR A 107 -22.20 -7.60 -4.18
N LYS A 108 -22.42 -8.42 -5.19
CA LYS A 108 -23.73 -9.01 -5.45
C LYS A 108 -24.05 -10.07 -4.41
N LYS A 109 -25.09 -9.85 -3.62
CA LYS A 109 -25.52 -10.78 -2.56
C LYS A 109 -26.05 -12.10 -3.12
N PRO A 110 -25.97 -13.21 -2.35
CA PRO A 110 -26.65 -14.45 -2.68
C PRO A 110 -28.15 -14.23 -2.94
N SER A 111 -28.71 -14.95 -3.92
CA SER A 111 -30.10 -14.86 -4.32
C SER A 111 -30.82 -16.19 -4.11
N PHE A 112 -32.10 -16.13 -3.72
CA PHE A 112 -32.96 -17.31 -3.68
C PHE A 112 -33.45 -17.73 -5.09
N GLU A 113 -33.15 -16.91 -6.11
CA GLU A 113 -33.36 -17.28 -7.50
C GLU A 113 -32.11 -17.85 -8.10
N ARG A 114 -32.18 -19.04 -8.70
CA ARG A 114 -31.00 -19.67 -9.34
C ARG A 114 -30.58 -18.85 -10.55
N SER A 115 -29.36 -18.42 -10.54
CA SER A 115 -28.75 -17.72 -11.67
C SER A 115 -27.24 -17.94 -11.68
N GLY A 116 -26.62 -17.69 -12.83
CA GLY A 116 -25.17 -17.77 -12.94
C GLY A 116 -24.72 -17.46 -14.36
N TYR A 117 -23.43 -17.27 -14.49
CA TYR A 117 -22.79 -17.06 -15.78
C TYR A 117 -21.32 -17.53 -15.73
N VAL A 118 -20.80 -17.79 -16.90
CA VAL A 118 -19.36 -17.92 -17.16
C VAL A 118 -19.04 -16.95 -18.28
N SER A 119 -18.05 -16.10 -18.04
CA SER A 119 -17.52 -15.15 -19.03
C SER A 119 -16.09 -15.53 -19.36
N SER A 120 -15.73 -15.50 -20.63
CA SER A 120 -14.37 -15.71 -21.10
C SER A 120 -13.97 -14.56 -22.02
N THR A 121 -12.79 -13.98 -21.76
CA THR A 121 -12.21 -12.91 -22.57
C THR A 121 -10.86 -13.35 -23.09
N LEU A 122 -10.64 -13.19 -24.38
CA LEU A 122 -9.35 -13.39 -25.05
C LEU A 122 -8.89 -12.06 -25.63
N GLY A 123 -7.62 -11.74 -25.50
CA GLY A 123 -7.08 -10.46 -25.94
C GLY A 123 -5.64 -10.53 -26.41
N ASN A 124 -5.07 -9.37 -26.72
CA ASN A 124 -3.66 -9.22 -27.04
C ASN A 124 -2.80 -9.66 -25.84
N PHE A 125 -1.50 -9.90 -26.09
CA PHE A 125 -0.58 -10.41 -25.06
C PHE A 125 -1.06 -11.73 -24.46
N ASN A 126 -1.60 -12.63 -25.29
CA ASN A 126 -2.13 -13.91 -24.86
C ASN A 126 -3.12 -13.82 -23.66
N THR A 127 -3.79 -12.68 -23.53
CA THR A 127 -4.71 -12.43 -22.41
C THR A 127 -5.83 -13.46 -22.40
N LYS A 128 -6.01 -14.09 -21.26
CA LYS A 128 -7.06 -15.05 -20.94
C LYS A 128 -7.69 -14.68 -19.62
N LYS A 129 -8.97 -14.29 -19.65
CA LYS A 129 -9.75 -14.02 -18.44
C LYS A 129 -10.92 -14.97 -18.41
N VAL A 130 -11.14 -15.61 -17.28
CA VAL A 130 -12.34 -16.42 -17.04
C VAL A 130 -12.94 -15.94 -15.72
N LYS A 131 -14.21 -15.59 -15.75
CA LYS A 131 -14.99 -15.21 -14.57
C LYS A 131 -16.23 -16.06 -14.52
N SER A 132 -16.51 -16.66 -13.37
CA SER A 132 -17.68 -17.49 -13.13
C SER A 132 -18.45 -17.01 -11.89
N TYR A 133 -19.74 -17.15 -11.93
CA TYR A 133 -20.64 -16.85 -10.81
C TYR A 133 -21.81 -17.78 -10.84
N ILE A 134 -22.21 -18.27 -9.68
CA ILE A 134 -23.43 -19.04 -9.48
C ILE A 134 -24.07 -18.65 -8.16
N THR A 135 -25.39 -18.55 -8.13
CA THR A 135 -26.17 -18.33 -6.91
C THR A 135 -27.46 -19.12 -6.95
N GLY A 136 -28.02 -19.41 -5.80
CA GLY A 136 -29.31 -20.08 -5.69
C GLY A 136 -29.67 -20.45 -4.25
N PRO A 137 -30.88 -20.95 -4.02
CA PRO A 137 -31.30 -21.42 -2.70
C PRO A 137 -30.67 -22.78 -2.38
N LEU A 138 -30.22 -22.94 -1.13
CA LEU A 138 -29.98 -24.23 -0.51
C LEU A 138 -31.26 -24.79 0.08
N ASN A 139 -32.09 -23.92 0.65
CA ASN A 139 -33.44 -24.19 1.17
C ASN A 139 -34.26 -22.89 1.17
N GLU A 140 -35.41 -22.88 1.82
CA GLU A 140 -36.35 -21.71 1.84
C GLU A 140 -35.77 -20.49 2.58
N THR A 141 -34.81 -20.71 3.49
CA THR A 141 -34.23 -19.63 4.31
C THR A 141 -32.74 -19.40 4.06
N THR A 142 -32.10 -20.20 3.21
CA THR A 142 -30.65 -20.12 2.98
C THR A 142 -30.35 -20.09 1.49
N ALA A 143 -29.63 -19.07 1.05
CA ALA A 143 -29.09 -18.96 -0.29
C ALA A 143 -27.55 -18.95 -0.27
N TYR A 144 -26.93 -19.32 -1.38
CA TYR A 144 -25.49 -19.28 -1.56
C TYR A 144 -25.10 -18.50 -2.81
N SER A 145 -23.87 -18.02 -2.84
CA SER A 145 -23.19 -17.63 -4.07
C SER A 145 -21.74 -18.10 -4.06
N LEU A 146 -21.25 -18.47 -5.23
CA LEU A 146 -19.84 -18.79 -5.46
C LEU A 146 -19.38 -18.03 -6.70
N SER A 147 -18.20 -17.44 -6.62
CA SER A 147 -17.54 -16.82 -7.76
C SER A 147 -16.07 -17.21 -7.79
N ALA A 148 -15.53 -17.33 -9.00
CA ALA A 148 -14.10 -17.51 -9.22
C ALA A 148 -13.68 -16.74 -10.45
N ASN A 149 -12.46 -16.22 -10.44
CA ASN A 149 -11.85 -15.56 -11.58
C ASN A 149 -10.40 -16.01 -11.75
N VAL A 150 -9.98 -16.07 -13.01
CA VAL A 150 -8.59 -16.26 -13.43
C VAL A 150 -8.28 -15.18 -14.44
N HIS A 151 -7.13 -14.55 -14.30
CA HIS A 151 -6.64 -13.55 -15.24
C HIS A 151 -5.16 -13.78 -15.54
N GLN A 152 -4.89 -14.23 -16.75
CA GLN A 152 -3.53 -14.44 -17.23
C GLN A 152 -3.27 -13.59 -18.49
N SER A 153 -2.12 -12.95 -18.55
CA SER A 153 -1.63 -12.31 -19.77
C SER A 153 -0.11 -12.25 -19.77
N ASP A 154 0.49 -12.38 -20.95
CA ASP A 154 1.91 -12.09 -21.13
C ASP A 154 2.17 -10.60 -20.81
N GLY A 155 3.43 -10.28 -20.52
CA GLY A 155 3.87 -8.91 -20.33
C GLY A 155 3.82 -8.11 -21.64
N HIS A 156 3.88 -6.80 -21.51
CA HIS A 156 3.86 -5.89 -22.66
C HIS A 156 5.15 -5.07 -22.81
N THR A 157 6.16 -5.37 -22.00
CA THR A 157 7.46 -4.69 -22.01
C THR A 157 8.56 -5.75 -21.94
N ASP A 158 9.44 -5.76 -22.96
CA ASP A 158 10.51 -6.75 -23.08
C ASP A 158 11.67 -6.39 -22.13
N ASN A 159 12.08 -7.29 -21.25
CA ASN A 159 13.40 -7.22 -20.66
C ASN A 159 14.41 -7.88 -21.61
N VAL A 160 15.13 -7.05 -22.34
CA VAL A 160 16.04 -7.52 -23.40
C VAL A 160 17.24 -8.29 -22.84
N THR A 161 17.55 -8.12 -21.55
CA THR A 161 18.67 -8.80 -20.89
C THR A 161 18.33 -10.23 -20.53
N THR A 162 17.16 -10.45 -19.92
CA THR A 162 16.70 -11.77 -19.49
C THR A 162 15.93 -12.51 -20.58
N GLY A 163 15.29 -11.77 -21.49
CA GLY A 163 14.44 -12.31 -22.55
C GLY A 163 12.99 -12.56 -22.11
N ASN A 164 12.61 -12.10 -20.93
CA ASN A 164 11.25 -12.24 -20.39
C ASN A 164 10.41 -10.97 -20.62
N ASP A 165 9.11 -11.15 -20.63
CA ASP A 165 8.14 -10.06 -20.74
C ASP A 165 7.73 -9.59 -19.35
N MET A 166 7.82 -8.28 -19.12
CA MET A 166 7.48 -7.61 -17.88
C MET A 166 6.06 -7.03 -17.93
N ASN A 167 5.49 -6.79 -16.73
CA ASN A 167 4.13 -6.28 -16.54
C ASN A 167 3.06 -7.29 -17.04
N ASN A 168 3.31 -8.56 -16.84
CA ASN A 168 2.35 -9.64 -17.03
C ASN A 168 1.22 -9.58 -15.99
N ARG A 169 0.22 -10.46 -16.15
CA ARG A 169 -0.80 -10.75 -15.14
C ARG A 169 -0.89 -12.25 -14.94
N ASP A 170 -0.86 -12.65 -13.69
CA ASP A 170 -1.23 -14.00 -13.25
C ASP A 170 -1.96 -13.88 -11.92
N ARG A 171 -3.29 -13.98 -11.98
CA ARG A 171 -4.19 -13.74 -10.86
C ARG A 171 -5.25 -14.80 -10.77
N PHE A 172 -5.55 -15.19 -9.56
CA PHE A 172 -6.66 -16.06 -9.20
C PHE A 172 -7.47 -15.42 -8.08
N GLY A 173 -8.78 -15.58 -8.11
CA GLY A 173 -9.67 -15.14 -7.02
C GLY A 173 -10.83 -16.09 -6.85
N PHE A 174 -11.24 -16.27 -5.60
CA PHE A 174 -12.39 -17.05 -5.20
C PHE A 174 -13.18 -16.32 -4.11
N ARG A 175 -14.51 -16.38 -4.19
CA ARG A 175 -15.41 -15.85 -3.15
C ARG A 175 -16.62 -16.75 -3.00
N GLY A 176 -16.89 -17.15 -1.75
CA GLY A 176 -18.08 -17.91 -1.36
C GLY A 176 -18.89 -17.17 -0.32
N GLU A 177 -20.20 -17.17 -0.48
CA GLU A 177 -21.11 -16.51 0.45
C GLU A 177 -22.30 -17.40 0.79
N LEU A 178 -22.74 -17.29 2.04
CA LEU A 178 -23.99 -17.87 2.54
C LEU A 178 -24.86 -16.73 3.10
N LEU A 179 -26.11 -16.69 2.68
CA LEU A 179 -27.14 -15.79 3.17
C LEU A 179 -28.21 -16.60 3.88
N PHE A 180 -28.39 -16.38 5.17
CA PHE A 180 -29.39 -17.02 5.99
C PHE A 180 -30.44 -16.00 6.41
N GLN A 181 -31.71 -16.21 6.04
CA GLN A 181 -32.86 -15.37 6.33
C GLN A 181 -33.99 -16.23 6.93
N PRO A 182 -33.90 -16.53 8.24
CA PRO A 182 -34.89 -17.37 8.91
C PRO A 182 -36.27 -16.68 9.10
N SER A 183 -36.26 -15.35 8.99
CA SER A 183 -37.47 -14.49 9.07
C SER A 183 -37.23 -13.21 8.26
N ASP A 184 -38.29 -12.48 8.00
CA ASP A 184 -38.22 -11.22 7.21
C ASP A 184 -37.42 -10.13 7.90
N ASP A 185 -37.26 -10.23 9.23
CA ASP A 185 -36.59 -9.24 10.07
C ASP A 185 -35.12 -9.62 10.44
N LEU A 186 -34.63 -10.81 10.06
CA LEU A 186 -33.27 -11.26 10.36
C LEU A 186 -32.57 -11.77 9.12
N SER A 187 -31.41 -11.17 8.84
CA SER A 187 -30.51 -11.59 7.77
C SER A 187 -29.09 -11.78 8.33
N VAL A 188 -28.49 -12.92 8.07
CA VAL A 188 -27.09 -13.22 8.39
C VAL A 188 -26.37 -13.60 7.10
N ARG A 189 -25.33 -12.86 6.73
CA ARG A 189 -24.48 -13.16 5.58
C ARG A 189 -23.06 -13.48 6.05
N VAL A 190 -22.55 -14.65 5.67
CA VAL A 190 -21.17 -15.06 5.90
C VAL A 190 -20.46 -15.09 4.56
N THR A 191 -19.28 -14.49 4.49
CA THR A 191 -18.46 -14.39 3.30
C THR A 191 -17.05 -14.89 3.60
N ALA A 192 -16.52 -15.75 2.72
CA ALA A 192 -15.12 -16.12 2.68
C ALA A 192 -14.54 -15.77 1.32
N ASP A 193 -13.39 -15.14 1.27
CA ASP A 193 -12.71 -14.76 0.03
C ASP A 193 -11.20 -15.04 0.11
N TYR A 194 -10.65 -15.32 -1.07
CA TYR A 194 -9.21 -15.51 -1.30
C TYR A 194 -8.87 -14.96 -2.68
N ASP A 195 -7.77 -14.25 -2.78
CA ASP A 195 -7.16 -13.86 -4.05
C ASP A 195 -5.64 -13.93 -3.95
N GLU A 196 -4.99 -14.28 -5.07
CA GLU A 196 -3.54 -14.36 -5.20
C GLU A 196 -3.09 -13.77 -6.54
N TYR A 197 -1.84 -13.33 -6.57
CA TYR A 197 -1.17 -12.85 -7.77
C TYR A 197 0.33 -13.21 -7.72
N ASP A 198 0.90 -13.47 -8.94
CA ASP A 198 2.33 -13.71 -9.16
C ASP A 198 2.70 -13.04 -10.50
N GLU A 199 3.43 -11.93 -10.44
CA GLU A 199 3.63 -11.03 -11.57
C GLU A 199 5.06 -10.52 -11.66
N TYR A 200 5.63 -10.47 -12.86
CA TYR A 200 6.86 -9.72 -13.14
C TYR A 200 6.53 -8.24 -13.30
N CYS A 201 6.78 -7.45 -12.29
CA CYS A 201 6.46 -6.03 -12.24
C CYS A 201 7.47 -5.24 -11.39
N CYS A 202 7.80 -4.02 -11.74
CA CYS A 202 7.24 -3.20 -12.81
C CYS A 202 8.37 -2.72 -13.71
N ALA A 203 8.17 -2.83 -15.01
CA ALA A 203 9.05 -2.19 -15.96
C ALA A 203 8.73 -0.71 -16.06
N VAL A 204 9.74 0.15 -15.87
CA VAL A 204 9.64 1.61 -15.96
C VAL A 204 10.42 2.13 -17.16
N GLY A 205 9.92 3.21 -17.77
CA GLY A 205 10.60 3.89 -18.88
C GLY A 205 11.37 5.12 -18.38
N SER A 206 12.49 5.43 -19.01
CA SER A 206 13.22 6.68 -18.76
C SER A 206 12.61 7.85 -19.50
N ALA A 207 12.29 8.92 -18.78
CA ALA A 207 11.82 10.17 -19.39
C ALA A 207 12.97 11.08 -19.84
N ALA A 208 14.14 11.00 -19.18
CA ALA A 208 15.32 11.77 -19.51
C ALA A 208 16.59 11.09 -18.96
N TYR A 209 17.69 11.21 -19.69
CA TYR A 209 18.99 10.76 -19.19
C TYR A 209 19.63 11.80 -18.28
N GLY A 210 20.17 11.32 -17.15
CA GLY A 210 21.03 12.06 -16.26
C GLY A 210 22.51 11.65 -16.42
N VAL A 211 23.34 12.24 -15.57
CA VAL A 211 24.76 11.88 -15.49
C VAL A 211 24.94 10.41 -15.07
N GLY A 212 24.05 9.90 -14.21
CA GLY A 212 24.05 8.51 -13.77
C GLY A 212 23.96 7.52 -14.92
N ASN A 213 23.03 7.72 -15.83
CA ASN A 213 22.90 6.87 -17.00
C ASN A 213 24.14 6.90 -17.91
N GLN A 214 24.79 8.06 -18.03
CA GLN A 214 26.05 8.17 -18.79
C GLN A 214 27.18 7.37 -18.14
N ILE A 215 27.31 7.44 -16.82
CA ILE A 215 28.31 6.70 -16.07
C ILE A 215 28.05 5.19 -16.18
N GLN A 216 26.81 4.73 -16.00
CA GLN A 216 26.44 3.33 -16.19
C GLN A 216 26.81 2.83 -17.59
N SER A 217 26.49 3.62 -18.62
CA SER A 217 26.84 3.29 -20.01
C SER A 217 28.35 3.17 -20.22
N LEU A 218 29.14 4.06 -19.62
CA LEU A 218 30.63 4.00 -19.67
C LEU A 218 31.19 2.77 -18.95
N MET A 219 30.48 2.26 -17.95
CA MET A 219 30.84 1.04 -17.22
C MET A 219 30.35 -0.24 -17.93
N GLY A 220 29.74 -0.11 -19.10
CA GLY A 220 29.24 -1.24 -19.88
C GLY A 220 27.80 -1.66 -19.53
N GLY A 221 27.13 -0.95 -18.63
CA GLY A 221 25.70 -1.14 -18.34
C GLY A 221 24.83 -0.73 -19.53
N ARG A 222 23.74 -1.45 -19.73
CA ARG A 222 22.71 -1.11 -20.72
C ARG A 222 21.66 -0.27 -20.05
N ILE A 223 21.51 0.97 -20.49
CA ILE A 223 20.56 1.92 -19.93
C ILE A 223 19.22 1.85 -20.66
N ILE A 224 18.12 2.05 -19.92
CA ILE A 224 16.76 2.12 -20.49
C ILE A 224 16.72 3.21 -21.56
N PRO A 225 16.13 2.94 -22.76
CA PRO A 225 16.01 3.95 -23.81
C PRO A 225 15.26 5.20 -23.32
N ASN A 226 15.77 6.37 -23.68
CA ASN A 226 15.09 7.65 -23.39
C ASN A 226 13.84 7.83 -24.27
N ASN A 227 12.94 6.87 -24.18
CA ASN A 227 11.66 6.85 -24.86
C ASN A 227 10.75 5.84 -24.15
N VAL A 228 9.84 6.33 -23.34
CA VAL A 228 8.87 5.53 -22.58
C VAL A 228 7.97 4.63 -23.44
N PHE A 229 7.89 4.89 -24.75
CA PHE A 229 7.06 4.11 -25.67
C PHE A 229 7.78 2.93 -26.32
N THR A 230 9.09 2.74 -26.08
CA THR A 230 9.83 1.60 -26.67
C THR A 230 9.40 0.27 -26.11
N LYS A 231 8.79 0.24 -24.91
CA LYS A 231 8.41 -0.97 -24.19
C LYS A 231 9.58 -1.96 -24.06
N LYS A 232 10.76 -1.44 -23.75
CA LYS A 232 11.99 -2.21 -23.55
C LYS A 232 12.70 -1.73 -22.30
N VAL A 233 13.14 -2.66 -21.50
CA VAL A 233 14.02 -2.45 -20.34
C VAL A 233 15.25 -3.33 -20.47
N PHE A 234 16.25 -3.08 -19.63
CA PHE A 234 17.53 -3.80 -19.66
C PHE A 234 17.92 -4.27 -18.26
N TYR A 235 16.96 -4.52 -17.40
CA TYR A 235 17.18 -5.00 -16.02
C TYR A 235 18.09 -6.23 -16.00
N ASP A 236 18.97 -6.34 -15.04
CA ASP A 236 19.87 -7.48 -14.93
C ASP A 236 19.17 -8.73 -14.37
N PHE A 237 17.98 -8.55 -13.76
CA PHE A 237 17.04 -9.63 -13.42
C PHE A 237 15.59 -9.15 -13.63
N ASP A 238 14.63 -10.06 -13.48
CA ASP A 238 13.21 -9.71 -13.62
C ASP A 238 12.61 -9.42 -12.24
N PRO A 239 12.20 -8.17 -11.94
CA PRO A 239 11.48 -7.84 -10.71
C PRO A 239 10.20 -8.66 -10.58
N GLU A 240 10.01 -9.27 -9.43
CA GLU A 240 8.90 -10.16 -9.12
C GLU A 240 8.04 -9.58 -8.00
N THR A 241 6.74 -9.80 -8.10
CA THR A 241 5.77 -9.40 -7.10
C THR A 241 4.73 -10.49 -6.94
N GLU A 242 4.65 -11.06 -5.76
CA GLU A 242 3.67 -12.08 -5.38
C GLU A 242 2.91 -11.67 -4.12
N GLY A 243 1.75 -12.23 -3.92
CA GLY A 243 1.02 -12.07 -2.68
C GLY A 243 -0.39 -12.64 -2.73
N ASP A 244 -1.00 -12.66 -1.56
CA ASP A 244 -2.35 -13.14 -1.38
C ASP A 244 -3.12 -12.29 -0.37
N ASN A 245 -4.44 -12.33 -0.50
CA ASN A 245 -5.39 -11.78 0.45
C ASN A 245 -6.43 -12.83 0.76
N SER A 246 -6.75 -12.98 2.03
CA SER A 246 -7.81 -13.87 2.46
C SER A 246 -8.67 -13.24 3.56
N GLY A 247 -9.87 -13.75 3.74
CA GLY A 247 -10.67 -13.31 4.85
C GLY A 247 -12.01 -13.97 5.01
N LEU A 248 -12.54 -13.74 6.20
CA LEU A 248 -13.86 -14.17 6.62
C LEU A 248 -14.60 -12.98 7.19
N SER A 249 -15.83 -12.76 6.76
CA SER A 249 -16.71 -11.74 7.37
C SER A 249 -18.10 -12.26 7.63
N MET A 250 -18.75 -11.68 8.63
CA MET A 250 -20.14 -11.96 8.98
C MET A 250 -20.89 -10.66 9.15
N HIS A 251 -21.99 -10.52 8.41
CA HIS A 251 -22.92 -9.42 8.51
C HIS A 251 -24.24 -9.92 9.09
N ILE A 252 -24.68 -9.30 10.16
CA ILE A 252 -25.96 -9.57 10.79
C ILE A 252 -26.79 -8.29 10.70
N LYS A 253 -27.98 -8.39 10.13
CA LYS A 253 -28.96 -7.31 10.09
C LYS A 253 -30.24 -7.78 10.75
N LYS A 254 -30.70 -7.05 11.76
CA LYS A 254 -31.95 -7.33 12.47
C LYS A 254 -32.84 -6.09 12.44
N ASP A 255 -33.96 -6.19 11.80
CA ASP A 255 -34.99 -5.15 11.83
C ASP A 255 -35.77 -5.27 13.13
N LEU A 256 -35.85 -4.15 13.86
CA LEU A 256 -36.59 -3.97 15.10
C LEU A 256 -37.74 -3.01 14.84
N ASP A 257 -38.65 -2.86 15.80
CA ASP A 257 -39.75 -1.91 15.65
C ASP A 257 -39.23 -0.46 15.58
N GLY A 258 -39.31 0.14 14.41
CA GLY A 258 -38.83 1.52 14.15
C GLY A 258 -37.31 1.72 13.98
N MET A 259 -36.48 0.69 14.09
CA MET A 259 -35.05 0.78 13.94
C MET A 259 -34.43 -0.52 13.41
N THR A 260 -33.21 -0.44 12.93
CA THR A 260 -32.43 -1.60 12.44
C THR A 260 -31.08 -1.66 13.18
N LEU A 261 -30.73 -2.85 13.69
CA LEU A 261 -29.42 -3.18 14.21
C LEU A 261 -28.60 -3.90 13.13
N GLU A 262 -27.41 -3.44 12.87
CA GLU A 262 -26.44 -4.08 11.97
C GLU A 262 -25.14 -4.34 12.71
N SER A 263 -24.55 -5.51 12.47
CA SER A 263 -23.25 -5.91 13.00
C SER A 263 -22.39 -6.45 11.85
N ILE A 264 -21.15 -5.99 11.75
CA ILE A 264 -20.17 -6.45 10.77
C ILE A 264 -18.93 -6.87 11.54
N SER A 265 -18.59 -8.17 11.48
CA SER A 265 -17.37 -8.74 12.05
C SER A 265 -16.50 -9.24 10.91
N ALA A 266 -15.20 -8.96 10.92
CA ALA A 266 -14.31 -9.47 9.89
C ALA A 266 -12.91 -9.80 10.43
N PHE A 267 -12.31 -10.81 9.80
CA PHE A 267 -10.90 -11.15 9.88
C PHE A 267 -10.30 -11.06 8.48
N ARG A 268 -9.12 -10.49 8.35
CA ARG A 268 -8.37 -10.36 7.09
C ARG A 268 -6.92 -10.72 7.32
N ASN A 269 -6.35 -11.46 6.35
CA ASN A 269 -4.92 -11.63 6.20
C ASN A 269 -4.49 -11.09 4.84
N THR A 270 -3.33 -10.44 4.77
CA THR A 270 -2.72 -9.93 3.53
C THR A 270 -1.23 -10.18 3.59
N PHE A 271 -0.72 -10.96 2.67
CA PHE A 271 0.71 -11.17 2.46
C PHE A 271 1.13 -10.54 1.13
N SER A 272 2.31 -9.93 1.11
CA SER A 272 2.95 -9.48 -0.12
C SER A 272 4.46 -9.64 -0.04
N TYR A 273 5.05 -10.09 -1.15
CA TYR A 273 6.48 -10.18 -1.34
C TYR A 273 6.84 -9.57 -2.69
N SER A 274 7.93 -8.85 -2.75
CA SER A 274 8.47 -8.34 -4.00
C SER A 274 9.99 -8.33 -3.98
N VAL A 275 10.59 -8.55 -5.14
CA VAL A 275 12.03 -8.34 -5.37
C VAL A 275 12.15 -7.26 -6.42
N GLN A 276 12.84 -6.18 -6.08
CA GLN A 276 12.91 -4.99 -6.93
C GLN A 276 14.31 -4.82 -7.52
N ASP A 277 14.36 -4.39 -8.79
CA ASP A 277 15.53 -3.78 -9.39
C ASP A 277 15.51 -2.28 -9.02
N VAL A 278 16.34 -1.90 -8.06
CA VAL A 278 16.33 -0.55 -7.47
C VAL A 278 17.06 0.46 -8.37
N ASP A 279 17.99 0.02 -9.21
CA ASP A 279 18.73 0.89 -10.12
C ASP A 279 18.08 1.02 -11.50
N PHE A 280 17.12 0.16 -11.83
CA PHE A 280 16.29 0.17 -13.05
C PHE A 280 17.07 0.09 -14.36
N ASP A 281 18.31 -0.34 -14.35
CA ASP A 281 19.20 -0.41 -15.51
C ASP A 281 19.95 -1.76 -15.56
N GLY A 282 20.63 -2.04 -16.66
CA GLY A 282 21.35 -3.31 -16.86
C GLY A 282 22.75 -3.37 -16.25
N GLY A 283 23.01 -2.59 -15.24
CA GLY A 283 24.26 -2.62 -14.49
C GLY A 283 23.99 -2.87 -13.02
N SER A 284 24.48 -3.96 -12.45
CA SER A 284 24.21 -4.34 -11.05
C SER A 284 24.86 -3.37 -10.07
N LEU A 285 24.21 -2.23 -9.84
CA LEU A 285 24.58 -1.25 -8.80
C LEU A 285 24.05 -1.68 -7.45
N VAL A 286 22.83 -2.19 -7.42
CA VAL A 286 22.16 -2.71 -6.23
C VAL A 286 21.74 -4.15 -6.53
N ASN A 287 22.01 -5.06 -5.61
CA ASN A 287 21.53 -6.44 -5.72
C ASN A 287 20.01 -6.49 -5.61
N PRO A 288 19.36 -7.58 -6.07
CA PRO A 288 17.92 -7.76 -5.88
C PRO A 288 17.48 -7.45 -4.46
N SER A 289 16.52 -6.53 -4.31
CA SER A 289 16.04 -6.01 -3.01
C SER A 289 14.71 -6.67 -2.63
N PRO A 290 14.71 -7.71 -1.76
CA PRO A 290 13.49 -8.34 -1.30
C PRO A 290 12.78 -7.48 -0.25
N ILE A 291 11.46 -7.38 -0.40
CA ILE A 291 10.55 -6.69 0.52
C ILE A 291 9.41 -7.65 0.82
N SER A 292 9.11 -7.88 2.09
CA SER A 292 7.93 -8.64 2.51
C SER A 292 7.10 -7.87 3.52
N ASN A 293 5.78 -8.05 3.44
CA ASN A 293 4.81 -7.45 4.34
C ASN A 293 3.71 -8.46 4.63
N ASP A 294 3.47 -8.74 5.88
CA ASP A 294 2.43 -9.64 6.38
C ASP A 294 1.53 -8.88 7.36
N ARG A 295 0.20 -9.03 7.21
CA ARG A 295 -0.78 -8.30 8.01
C ARG A 295 -1.95 -9.19 8.36
N ASP A 296 -2.28 -9.21 9.64
CA ASP A 296 -3.52 -9.75 10.16
C ASP A 296 -4.37 -8.63 10.73
N ALA A 297 -5.65 -8.58 10.37
CA ALA A 297 -6.56 -7.56 10.87
C ALA A 297 -7.90 -8.16 11.32
N VAL A 298 -8.42 -7.63 12.41
CA VAL A 298 -9.76 -7.92 12.95
C VAL A 298 -10.54 -6.64 13.06
N SER A 299 -11.79 -6.65 12.64
CA SER A 299 -12.69 -5.51 12.80
C SER A 299 -14.06 -5.94 13.29
N GLN A 300 -14.67 -5.05 14.07
CA GLN A 300 -16.04 -5.17 14.53
C GLN A 300 -16.74 -3.83 14.42
N GLU A 301 -17.89 -3.82 13.78
CA GLU A 301 -18.76 -2.65 13.68
C GLU A 301 -20.16 -2.98 14.15
N PHE A 302 -20.75 -2.04 14.88
CA PHE A 302 -22.16 -2.04 15.24
C PHE A 302 -22.79 -0.74 14.77
N ARG A 303 -23.94 -0.83 14.13
CA ARG A 303 -24.77 0.30 13.71
C ARG A 303 -26.19 0.08 14.19
N LEU A 304 -26.76 1.11 14.78
CA LEU A 304 -28.19 1.20 15.07
C LEU A 304 -28.73 2.43 14.38
N TYR A 305 -29.74 2.26 13.53
CA TYR A 305 -30.29 3.37 12.77
C TYR A 305 -31.82 3.27 12.65
N SER A 306 -32.46 4.45 12.52
CA SER A 306 -33.89 4.53 12.33
C SER A 306 -34.27 3.88 10.99
N ASN A 307 -35.43 3.23 10.98
CA ASN A 307 -36.10 2.92 9.71
C ASN A 307 -36.53 4.24 9.04
N ASP A 308 -36.62 4.24 7.71
CA ASP A 308 -36.99 5.43 6.93
C ASP A 308 -38.17 6.19 7.59
N ASN A 309 -37.88 7.41 8.01
CA ASN A 309 -38.84 8.33 8.60
C ASN A 309 -38.83 9.64 7.81
N GLU A 310 -40.02 10.11 7.44
CA GLU A 310 -40.15 11.33 6.65
C GLU A 310 -39.53 12.57 7.31
N LYS A 311 -39.37 12.58 8.63
CA LYS A 311 -38.99 13.77 9.38
C LYS A 311 -37.59 13.68 9.99
N LEU A 312 -37.24 12.58 10.62
CA LEU A 312 -35.98 12.41 11.31
C LEU A 312 -35.39 11.03 11.08
N ASN A 313 -34.26 10.96 10.43
CA ASN A 313 -33.43 9.76 10.36
C ASN A 313 -32.17 9.93 11.22
N TRP A 314 -31.78 8.86 11.89
CA TRP A 314 -30.61 8.87 12.75
C TRP A 314 -29.83 7.56 12.63
N LEU A 315 -28.53 7.65 12.89
CA LEU A 315 -27.63 6.52 12.92
C LEU A 315 -26.64 6.76 14.08
N ILE A 316 -26.40 5.69 14.85
CA ILE A 316 -25.36 5.63 15.89
C ILE A 316 -24.55 4.39 15.60
N GLY A 317 -23.21 4.47 15.70
CA GLY A 317 -22.35 3.34 15.48
C GLY A 317 -21.13 3.35 16.38
N ALA A 318 -20.54 2.15 16.52
CA ALA A 318 -19.27 1.90 17.17
C ALA A 318 -18.42 1.00 16.27
N TYR A 319 -17.15 1.30 16.16
CA TYR A 319 -16.19 0.56 15.35
C TYR A 319 -14.93 0.27 16.17
N SER A 320 -14.43 -0.95 16.05
CA SER A 320 -13.13 -1.37 16.59
C SER A 320 -12.34 -2.08 15.51
N TYR A 321 -11.06 -1.79 15.46
CA TYR A 321 -10.11 -2.35 14.50
C TYR A 321 -8.79 -2.64 15.17
N GLN A 322 -8.23 -3.80 14.91
CA GLN A 322 -6.88 -4.21 15.32
C GLN A 322 -6.15 -4.76 14.11
N GLU A 323 -4.89 -4.38 13.95
CA GLU A 323 -4.01 -4.89 12.88
C GLU A 323 -2.60 -5.11 13.42
N ASP A 324 -2.09 -6.30 13.19
CA ASP A 324 -0.69 -6.67 13.39
C ASP A 324 0.01 -6.69 12.05
N MET A 325 1.16 -6.03 11.93
CA MET A 325 1.98 -5.96 10.72
C MET A 325 3.41 -6.39 11.01
N ALA A 326 3.96 -7.25 10.15
CA ALA A 326 5.38 -7.56 10.08
C ALA A 326 5.93 -7.13 8.71
N PHE A 327 7.05 -6.41 8.73
CA PHE A 327 7.71 -5.88 7.54
C PHE A 327 9.19 -6.23 7.55
N ASN A 328 9.72 -6.66 6.40
CA ASN A 328 11.15 -6.86 6.20
C ASN A 328 11.56 -6.29 4.84
N GLU A 329 12.68 -5.60 4.81
CA GLU A 329 13.31 -5.09 3.60
C GLU A 329 14.82 -5.28 3.68
N SER A 330 15.45 -5.63 2.55
CA SER A 330 16.90 -5.72 2.46
C SER A 330 17.38 -5.00 1.22
N ILE A 331 18.43 -4.20 1.38
CA ILE A 331 19.11 -3.52 0.28
C ILE A 331 20.61 -3.75 0.39
N TYR A 332 21.23 -4.30 -0.66
CA TYR A 332 22.65 -4.60 -0.71
C TYR A 332 23.28 -4.06 -1.99
N LEU A 333 24.48 -3.50 -1.83
CA LEU A 333 25.25 -2.92 -2.93
C LEU A 333 25.75 -4.02 -3.88
N GLY A 334 25.58 -3.79 -5.16
CA GLY A 334 26.07 -4.64 -6.24
C GLY A 334 27.55 -4.39 -6.57
N PRO A 335 28.15 -5.22 -7.43
CA PRO A 335 29.57 -5.17 -7.78
C PRO A 335 30.00 -3.86 -8.45
N LEU A 336 29.09 -3.14 -9.09
CA LEU A 336 29.41 -1.90 -9.81
C LEU A 336 29.25 -0.64 -8.97
N TRP A 337 28.62 -0.72 -7.78
CA TRP A 337 28.30 0.45 -6.97
C TRP A 337 29.52 1.32 -6.63
N ARG A 338 30.59 0.71 -6.13
CA ARG A 338 31.82 1.45 -5.78
C ARG A 338 32.36 2.26 -6.96
N ASN A 339 32.50 1.63 -8.12
CA ASN A 339 33.01 2.28 -9.32
C ASN A 339 32.08 3.37 -9.82
N TYR A 340 30.77 3.14 -9.72
CA TYR A 340 29.74 4.11 -10.09
C TYR A 340 29.84 5.39 -9.25
N ILE A 341 29.94 5.27 -7.93
CA ILE A 341 30.08 6.45 -7.06
C ILE A 341 31.45 7.10 -7.25
N GLU A 342 32.52 6.33 -7.42
CA GLU A 342 33.87 6.88 -7.63
C GLU A 342 33.95 7.67 -8.94
N ALA A 343 33.15 7.38 -9.95
CA ALA A 343 33.08 8.13 -11.20
C ALA A 343 32.58 9.58 -11.04
N TYR A 344 31.88 9.89 -9.94
CA TYR A 344 31.50 11.27 -9.59
C TYR A 344 32.61 12.01 -8.82
N LEU A 345 33.67 11.32 -8.41
CA LEU A 345 34.73 11.80 -7.54
C LEU A 345 36.06 11.82 -8.30
N ALA A 346 37.11 12.26 -7.65
CA ALA A 346 38.47 12.09 -8.18
C ALA A 346 38.85 10.60 -8.11
N PRO A 347 39.55 10.05 -9.13
CA PRO A 347 39.98 8.67 -9.12
C PRO A 347 40.88 8.37 -7.90
N GLY A 348 40.63 7.23 -7.25
CA GLY A 348 41.36 6.80 -6.06
C GLY A 348 40.85 7.43 -4.75
N THR A 349 39.74 8.16 -4.75
CA THR A 349 39.19 8.79 -3.54
C THR A 349 38.94 7.77 -2.44
N PHE A 350 38.26 6.64 -2.75
CA PHE A 350 37.99 5.62 -1.73
C PHE A 350 39.25 4.89 -1.28
N ALA A 351 40.19 4.60 -2.19
CA ALA A 351 41.47 4.01 -1.82
C ALA A 351 42.27 4.93 -0.89
N GLY A 352 42.26 6.25 -1.15
CA GLY A 352 42.91 7.25 -0.28
C GLY A 352 42.21 7.34 1.09
N LEU A 353 40.89 7.29 1.14
CA LEU A 353 40.13 7.31 2.40
C LEU A 353 40.34 6.03 3.20
N GLU A 354 40.37 4.86 2.58
CA GLU A 354 40.65 3.58 3.21
C GLU A 354 42.05 3.60 3.84
N LEU A 355 43.06 4.08 3.09
CA LEU A 355 44.42 4.21 3.60
C LEU A 355 44.51 5.17 4.81
N ALA A 356 43.83 6.32 4.71
CA ALA A 356 43.82 7.32 5.78
C ALA A 356 43.15 6.82 7.08
N LEU A 357 42.14 5.96 6.93
CA LEU A 357 41.40 5.37 8.05
C LEU A 357 41.94 4.01 8.52
N GLY A 358 42.97 3.47 7.86
CA GLY A 358 43.51 2.16 8.17
C GLY A 358 42.59 0.99 7.83
N LEU A 359 41.67 1.19 6.87
CA LEU A 359 40.73 0.17 6.40
C LEU A 359 41.40 -0.70 5.32
N PRO A 360 40.97 -1.97 5.16
CA PRO A 360 41.42 -2.79 4.04
C PRO A 360 41.02 -2.16 2.70
N SER A 361 41.82 -2.39 1.66
CA SER A 361 41.51 -1.96 0.30
C SER A 361 40.19 -2.61 -0.17
N GLY A 362 39.27 -1.84 -0.71
CA GLY A 362 37.96 -2.28 -1.14
C GLY A 362 36.90 -2.38 -0.01
N ALA A 363 37.24 -1.95 1.21
CA ALA A 363 36.35 -1.99 2.35
C ALA A 363 35.17 -1.02 2.21
N ILE A 364 35.36 0.14 1.57
CA ILE A 364 34.26 1.10 1.33
C ILE A 364 33.49 0.67 0.10
N TYR A 365 32.16 0.50 0.26
CA TYR A 365 31.27 0.05 -0.79
C TYR A 365 31.66 -1.31 -1.41
N GLY A 366 32.12 -2.24 -0.58
CA GLY A 366 32.31 -3.62 -1.00
C GLY A 366 30.97 -4.24 -1.42
N GLU A 367 31.02 -5.14 -2.41
CA GLU A 367 29.86 -5.90 -2.86
C GLU A 367 29.20 -6.64 -1.68
N GLY A 368 27.86 -6.61 -1.63
CA GLY A 368 27.08 -7.23 -0.57
C GLY A 368 27.02 -6.44 0.74
N GLN A 369 27.65 -5.26 0.81
CA GLN A 369 27.40 -4.34 1.91
C GLN A 369 26.01 -3.71 1.77
N GLY A 370 25.33 -3.49 2.88
CA GLY A 370 23.98 -2.94 2.85
C GLY A 370 23.29 -3.05 4.18
N GLY A 371 22.00 -3.20 4.16
CA GLY A 371 21.20 -3.32 5.37
C GLY A 371 19.96 -4.22 5.20
N THR A 372 19.56 -4.77 6.31
CA THR A 372 18.25 -5.40 6.47
C THR A 372 17.49 -4.64 7.54
N GLU A 373 16.27 -4.28 7.22
CA GLU A 373 15.35 -3.59 8.12
C GLU A 373 14.20 -4.53 8.45
N THR A 374 13.85 -4.60 9.73
CA THR A 374 12.68 -5.33 10.23
C THR A 374 11.83 -4.40 11.05
N ALA A 375 10.54 -4.40 10.81
CA ALA A 375 9.59 -3.64 11.62
C ALA A 375 8.37 -4.50 11.95
N SER A 376 7.81 -4.30 13.14
CA SER A 376 6.46 -4.72 13.47
C SER A 376 5.65 -3.51 13.92
N GLN A 377 4.37 -3.52 13.61
CA GLN A 377 3.43 -2.49 14.04
C GLN A 377 2.14 -3.13 14.49
N ASP A 378 1.72 -2.83 15.71
CA ASP A 378 0.40 -3.12 16.22
C ASP A 378 -0.42 -1.82 16.15
N ASN A 379 -1.60 -1.87 15.57
CA ASN A 379 -2.48 -0.74 15.38
C ASN A 379 -3.85 -1.04 15.96
N GLU A 380 -4.33 -0.21 16.89
CA GLU A 380 -5.64 -0.31 17.50
C GLU A 380 -6.43 0.97 17.25
N THR A 381 -7.64 0.84 16.72
CA THR A 381 -8.53 1.99 16.49
C THR A 381 -9.89 1.71 17.10
N THR A 382 -10.39 2.67 17.86
CA THR A 382 -11.77 2.69 18.36
C THR A 382 -12.47 3.95 17.88
N SER A 383 -13.70 3.81 17.39
CA SER A 383 -14.49 4.94 16.92
C SER A 383 -15.94 4.84 17.38
N LEU A 384 -16.49 5.99 17.80
CA LEU A 384 -17.91 6.18 18.07
C LEU A 384 -18.44 7.27 17.15
N PHE A 385 -19.56 7.03 16.48
CA PHE A 385 -20.10 8.00 15.53
C PHE A 385 -21.62 8.07 15.59
N MET A 386 -22.14 9.27 15.28
CA MET A 386 -23.58 9.53 15.21
C MET A 386 -23.88 10.49 14.06
N GLN A 387 -24.99 10.27 13.40
CA GLN A 387 -25.52 11.17 12.39
C GLN A 387 -27.04 11.36 12.58
N LEU A 388 -27.47 12.61 12.45
CA LEU A 388 -28.88 13.02 12.44
C LEU A 388 -29.17 13.67 11.10
N ASP A 389 -30.23 13.27 10.45
CA ASP A 389 -30.74 13.82 9.19
C ASP A 389 -32.19 14.26 9.40
N TYR A 390 -32.44 15.58 9.41
CA TYR A 390 -33.73 16.16 9.78
C TYR A 390 -34.29 17.01 8.64
N ASN A 391 -35.48 16.62 8.17
CA ASN A 391 -36.26 17.39 7.22
C ASN A 391 -36.98 18.53 7.94
N VAL A 392 -36.34 19.73 7.93
CA VAL A 392 -36.87 20.94 8.56
C VAL A 392 -38.19 21.36 7.88
N THR A 393 -38.21 21.28 6.56
CA THR A 393 -39.41 21.42 5.72
C THR A 393 -39.32 20.45 4.54
N ASP A 394 -40.36 20.34 3.74
CA ASP A 394 -40.37 19.49 2.51
C ASP A 394 -39.25 19.84 1.52
N ARG A 395 -38.61 21.03 1.67
CA ARG A 395 -37.52 21.52 0.79
C ARG A 395 -36.18 21.76 1.52
N LEU A 396 -36.19 21.82 2.83
CA LEU A 396 -35.01 22.10 3.63
C LEU A 396 -34.67 20.91 4.50
N ASN A 397 -33.50 20.35 4.26
CA ASN A 397 -32.95 19.26 5.02
C ASN A 397 -31.68 19.72 5.75
N ALA A 398 -31.48 19.32 7.01
CA ALA A 398 -30.33 19.57 7.84
C ALA A 398 -29.71 18.24 8.29
N LEU A 399 -28.43 18.03 7.98
CA LEU A 399 -27.68 16.86 8.44
C LEU A 399 -26.58 17.34 9.41
N VAL A 400 -26.47 16.63 10.54
CA VAL A 400 -25.42 16.82 11.54
C VAL A 400 -24.79 15.46 11.83
N GLY A 401 -23.47 15.38 11.78
CA GLY A 401 -22.70 14.20 12.14
C GLY A 401 -21.61 14.57 13.14
N VAL A 402 -21.29 13.65 14.05
CA VAL A 402 -20.14 13.73 14.96
C VAL A 402 -19.53 12.35 15.08
N SER A 403 -18.19 12.29 15.12
CA SER A 403 -17.46 11.07 15.46
C SER A 403 -16.30 11.39 16.40
N TYR A 404 -16.01 10.43 17.29
CA TYR A 404 -14.79 10.37 18.09
C TYR A 404 -13.99 9.16 17.64
N ILE A 405 -12.72 9.37 17.39
CA ILE A 405 -11.78 8.33 16.94
C ILE A 405 -10.57 8.39 17.86
N GLU A 406 -10.13 7.24 18.34
CA GLU A 406 -8.88 7.04 19.06
C GLU A 406 -8.06 6.01 18.30
N ASP A 407 -6.81 6.34 17.99
CA ASP A 407 -5.88 5.51 17.20
C ASP A 407 -4.57 5.37 17.99
N GLU A 408 -4.20 4.14 18.32
CA GLU A 408 -2.97 3.82 19.01
C GLU A 408 -2.10 2.93 18.13
N LYS A 409 -0.80 3.25 18.07
CA LYS A 409 0.19 2.44 17.33
C LYS A 409 1.38 2.14 18.20
N THR A 410 1.77 0.88 18.21
CA THR A 410 3.03 0.42 18.81
C THR A 410 3.91 -0.12 17.69
N VAL A 411 5.11 0.43 17.57
CA VAL A 411 6.06 0.07 16.49
C VAL A 411 7.37 -0.39 17.10
N ALA A 412 7.87 -1.54 16.66
CA ALA A 412 9.24 -1.95 16.89
C ALA A 412 10.00 -1.95 15.55
N TYR A 413 11.23 -1.47 15.57
CA TYR A 413 12.09 -1.39 14.41
C TYR A 413 13.52 -1.79 14.75
N SER A 414 14.13 -2.56 13.88
CA SER A 414 15.55 -2.95 14.01
C SER A 414 16.23 -2.93 12.65
N GLN A 415 17.50 -2.51 12.62
CA GLN A 415 18.30 -2.49 11.42
C GLN A 415 19.67 -3.19 11.65
N VAL A 416 19.99 -4.12 10.76
CA VAL A 416 21.34 -4.65 10.62
C VAL A 416 22.00 -3.96 9.44
N ASN A 417 23.04 -3.15 9.69
CA ASN A 417 23.75 -2.38 8.67
C ASN A 417 25.21 -2.85 8.57
N THR A 418 25.61 -3.35 7.40
CA THR A 418 26.97 -3.83 7.09
C THR A 418 27.77 -2.85 6.21
N ALA A 419 27.17 -1.69 5.85
CA ALA A 419 27.81 -0.68 5.02
C ALA A 419 28.94 0.04 5.80
N VAL A 420 30.18 -0.24 5.47
CA VAL A 420 31.34 0.27 6.16
C VAL A 420 31.36 1.80 6.22
N LEU A 421 31.14 2.47 5.08
CA LEU A 421 31.12 3.95 5.04
C LEU A 421 30.03 4.54 5.93
N SER A 422 28.83 3.92 5.94
CA SER A 422 27.69 4.39 6.74
C SER A 422 27.89 4.18 8.25
N SER A 423 28.79 3.26 8.65
CA SER A 423 29.11 3.01 10.05
C SER A 423 30.14 3.98 10.64
N LEU A 424 30.81 4.79 9.80
CA LEU A 424 31.83 5.72 10.23
C LEU A 424 31.25 6.99 10.83
N ASP A 425 31.68 7.35 12.03
CA ASP A 425 31.42 8.64 12.65
C ASP A 425 32.53 9.65 12.26
N PHE A 426 32.32 10.38 11.19
CA PHE A 426 33.30 11.35 10.68
C PHE A 426 33.52 12.51 11.63
N VAL A 427 32.61 12.85 12.52
CA VAL A 427 32.80 13.87 13.56
C VAL A 427 33.75 13.34 14.62
N ALA A 428 33.51 12.12 15.13
CA ALA A 428 34.40 11.51 16.12
C ALA A 428 35.79 11.25 15.57
N ILE A 429 35.90 10.76 14.31
CA ILE A 429 37.20 10.55 13.63
C ILE A 429 37.96 11.86 13.46
N GLY A 430 37.28 12.91 13.00
CA GLY A 430 37.83 14.24 12.84
C GLY A 430 38.28 14.85 14.17
N ALA A 431 37.51 14.70 15.25
CA ALA A 431 37.89 15.12 16.59
C ALA A 431 39.16 14.39 17.08
N GLY A 432 39.26 13.07 16.85
CA GLY A 432 40.41 12.27 17.16
C GLY A 432 41.67 12.78 16.43
N GLY A 433 41.57 13.10 15.14
CA GLY A 433 42.64 13.68 14.34
C GLY A 433 43.12 15.06 14.88
N LEU A 434 42.17 15.91 15.25
CA LEU A 434 42.49 17.23 15.84
C LEU A 434 43.19 17.11 17.21
N ILE A 435 42.75 16.16 18.04
CA ILE A 435 43.39 15.85 19.32
C ILE A 435 44.82 15.35 19.09
N ALA A 436 45.03 14.45 18.14
CA ALA A 436 46.35 13.96 17.76
C ALA A 436 47.28 15.09 17.25
N ALA A 437 46.70 16.13 16.66
CA ALA A 437 47.38 17.35 16.25
C ALA A 437 47.67 18.35 17.42
N GLY A 438 47.30 18.00 18.65
CA GLY A 438 47.56 18.80 19.86
C GLY A 438 46.41 19.76 20.25
N ILE A 439 45.27 19.69 19.64
CA ILE A 439 44.10 20.52 20.00
C ILE A 439 43.43 19.93 21.25
N PRO A 440 43.09 20.74 22.26
CA PRO A 440 42.38 20.27 23.47
C PRO A 440 41.07 19.57 23.13
N PRO A 441 40.71 18.45 23.81
CA PRO A 441 39.54 17.63 23.46
C PRO A 441 38.21 18.41 23.36
N ALA A 442 37.99 19.34 24.28
CA ALA A 442 36.75 20.14 24.24
C ALA A 442 36.69 21.06 22.99
N GLN A 443 37.81 21.60 22.57
CA GLN A 443 37.91 22.44 21.36
C GLN A 443 37.86 21.56 20.10
N ALA A 444 38.53 20.41 20.10
CA ALA A 444 38.47 19.46 19.00
C ALA A 444 37.04 18.95 18.69
N ALA A 445 36.26 18.66 19.73
CA ALA A 445 34.88 18.26 19.58
C ALA A 445 34.00 19.33 18.89
N VAL A 446 34.28 20.62 19.13
CA VAL A 446 33.60 21.70 18.45
C VAL A 446 34.08 21.85 17.01
N LEU A 447 35.37 21.90 16.79
CA LEU A 447 36.00 22.08 15.47
C LEU A 447 35.72 20.91 14.51
N ALA A 448 35.53 19.70 15.03
CA ALA A 448 35.24 18.52 14.25
C ALA A 448 33.88 18.61 13.50
N ASN A 449 32.98 19.54 13.91
CA ASN A 449 31.72 19.81 13.21
C ASN A 449 31.87 20.92 12.14
N ASP A 450 33.02 21.51 11.99
CA ASP A 450 33.29 22.56 10.99
C ASP A 450 34.06 21.95 9.80
N PRO A 451 33.53 21.99 8.56
CA PRO A 451 34.19 21.41 7.38
C PRO A 451 35.51 22.08 7.04
N ASN A 452 35.82 23.30 7.55
CA ASN A 452 37.11 23.95 7.39
C ASN A 452 38.21 23.27 8.22
N PHE A 453 37.84 22.60 9.31
CA PHE A 453 38.76 21.87 10.18
C PHE A 453 38.68 20.34 10.08
N ASN A 454 37.51 19.84 9.59
CA ASN A 454 37.29 18.43 9.39
C ASN A 454 36.80 18.13 7.96
N PRO A 455 37.71 17.93 7.00
CA PRO A 455 37.33 17.65 5.61
C PRO A 455 36.62 16.32 5.42
N LEU A 456 36.63 15.40 6.40
CA LEU A 456 35.93 14.12 6.32
C LEU A 456 34.41 14.28 6.32
N LEU A 457 33.91 15.43 6.79
CA LEU A 457 32.45 15.72 6.74
C LEU A 457 31.87 15.71 5.30
N ALA A 458 32.71 15.96 4.30
CA ALA A 458 32.30 15.87 2.89
C ALA A 458 31.83 14.47 2.49
N PHE A 459 32.29 13.42 3.19
CA PHE A 459 31.92 12.04 2.94
C PHE A 459 30.58 11.63 3.59
N GLN A 460 30.01 12.45 4.48
CA GLN A 460 28.71 12.17 5.07
C GLN A 460 27.61 12.05 4.01
N ALA A 461 27.67 12.89 2.96
CA ALA A 461 26.71 12.82 1.85
C ALA A 461 26.77 11.50 1.05
N LEU A 462 27.85 10.72 1.22
CA LEU A 462 28.04 9.42 0.57
C LEU A 462 27.61 8.24 1.48
N GLN A 463 27.13 8.48 2.69
CA GLN A 463 26.57 7.45 3.57
C GLN A 463 25.16 7.06 3.11
N VAL A 464 25.08 6.39 1.95
CA VAL A 464 23.83 6.13 1.20
C VAL A 464 22.94 5.06 1.83
N ILE A 465 23.48 4.22 2.72
CA ILE A 465 22.69 3.32 3.56
C ILE A 465 22.60 4.00 4.93
N PRO A 466 21.51 4.71 5.25
CA PRO A 466 21.42 5.42 6.51
C PRO A 466 21.43 4.44 7.67
N LYS A 467 22.04 4.88 8.78
CA LYS A 467 22.00 4.13 10.03
C LYS A 467 20.83 4.64 10.85
N PHE A 468 19.80 3.84 10.97
CA PHE A 468 18.69 4.10 11.87
C PHE A 468 18.98 3.58 13.27
N ILE A 469 18.28 4.12 14.25
CA ILE A 469 18.35 3.68 15.64
C ILE A 469 17.19 2.73 15.87
N ASP A 470 17.49 1.54 16.37
CA ASP A 470 16.47 0.57 16.76
C ASP A 470 15.56 1.17 17.83
N PHE A 471 14.27 0.88 17.76
CA PHE A 471 13.32 1.23 18.80
C PHE A 471 12.37 0.05 19.06
N PRO A 472 11.75 -0.06 20.28
CA PRO A 472 11.85 0.93 21.37
C PRO A 472 13.26 1.05 21.94
N ASN A 473 13.61 2.26 22.40
CA ASN A 473 14.89 2.57 23.03
C ASN A 473 14.68 3.57 24.19
N ALA A 474 15.76 4.04 24.82
CA ALA A 474 15.68 4.93 25.98
C ALA A 474 15.05 6.31 25.69
N ALA A 475 15.01 6.75 24.43
CA ALA A 475 14.46 8.04 24.01
C ALA A 475 13.09 7.91 23.29
N GLN A 476 12.79 6.74 22.74
CA GLN A 476 11.60 6.46 21.94
C GLN A 476 11.03 5.10 22.35
N ASP A 477 9.82 5.12 22.91
CA ASP A 477 9.12 3.91 23.37
C ASP A 477 8.42 3.14 22.23
N GLY A 478 8.46 3.68 21.01
CA GLY A 478 7.81 3.10 19.84
C GLY A 478 6.28 3.26 19.83
N LYS A 479 5.72 4.11 20.69
CA LYS A 479 4.29 4.29 20.80
C LYS A 479 3.83 5.66 20.31
N THR A 480 2.67 5.69 19.71
CA THR A 480 1.94 6.91 19.40
C THR A 480 0.45 6.69 19.65
N SER A 481 -0.21 7.70 20.19
CA SER A 481 -1.65 7.72 20.36
C SER A 481 -2.17 9.08 19.92
N ASP A 482 -3.26 9.08 19.18
CA ASP A 482 -3.94 10.28 18.72
C ASP A 482 -5.44 10.10 18.87
N ASP A 483 -6.13 11.15 19.30
CA ASP A 483 -7.58 11.17 19.38
C ASP A 483 -8.14 12.41 18.66
N ASN A 484 -9.28 12.24 18.03
CA ASN A 484 -9.90 13.31 17.26
C ASN A 484 -11.43 13.28 17.34
N VAL A 485 -12.02 14.47 17.32
CA VAL A 485 -13.47 14.64 17.16
C VAL A 485 -13.75 15.33 15.84
N ASP A 486 -14.41 14.61 14.93
CA ASP A 486 -14.88 15.15 13.68
C ASP A 486 -16.36 15.51 13.74
N TYR A 487 -16.74 16.57 13.04
CA TYR A 487 -18.14 16.96 12.92
C TYR A 487 -18.47 17.38 11.49
N THR A 488 -19.68 17.09 11.08
CA THR A 488 -20.23 17.47 9.77
C THR A 488 -21.54 18.22 9.97
N PHE A 489 -21.67 19.33 9.27
CA PHE A 489 -22.94 20.04 9.15
C PHE A 489 -23.25 20.31 7.67
N LYS A 490 -24.44 19.95 7.23
CA LYS A 490 -24.87 20.16 5.85
C LYS A 490 -26.33 20.66 5.83
N LEU A 491 -26.56 21.71 5.06
CA LEU A 491 -27.91 22.15 4.68
C LEU A 491 -28.11 21.89 3.20
N SER A 492 -29.24 21.26 2.87
CA SER A 492 -29.68 21.00 1.49
C SER A 492 -31.03 21.63 1.26
N TYR A 493 -31.19 22.38 0.15
CA TYR A 493 -32.46 22.97 -0.25
C TYR A 493 -32.80 22.51 -1.67
N ALA A 494 -34.00 21.92 -1.84
CA ALA A 494 -34.52 21.39 -3.11
C ALA A 494 -35.58 22.29 -3.73
#